data_43267e99ec87d1913366c98932d7892b
#
_entry.id   43267e99ec87d1913366c98932d7892b
#
_cell.length_a   1.000
_cell.length_b   1.000
_cell.length_c   1.000
_cell.angle_alpha   90.00
_cell.angle_beta   90.00
_cell.angle_gamma   90.00
#
_symmetry.space_group_name_H-M   'P 1'
#
loop_
_entity.id
_entity.type
_entity.pdbx_description
1 polymer ?
#
loop_
_entity_poly.entity_id
_entity_poly.type
_entity_poly.pdbx_seq_one_letter_code
_entity_poly.pdbx_strand_id
1 'polypeptide(L)'
;MGNRPGTLCTCQWADLPFDELCALASKMGYDGLEVACWGNGIDIDRAYSDDNYVAWIKETLAKNNLICKALACHIIGQCVGDAPDPRLNNFAPAALADKPEEIRAWAIDTMKKAPVVAKKLGCYVVTGFTGSPIWKWLYSFPQTTEEMVE
;
A
#
# COMPACT_ATOMS: atom_id res chain seq x y z
N MET A 1 23.64 -17.17 14.57
CA MET A 1 22.86 -16.74 13.40
C MET A 1 21.76 -15.84 13.92
N GLY A 2 21.71 -14.58 13.50
CA GLY A 2 20.65 -13.67 13.92
C GLY A 2 19.28 -14.19 13.46
N ASN A 3 18.33 -14.22 14.37
CA ASN A 3 16.95 -14.62 14.07
C ASN A 3 16.36 -13.60 13.07
N ARG A 4 15.92 -14.04 11.90
CA ARG A 4 15.24 -13.15 10.95
C ARG A 4 13.83 -12.91 11.44
N PRO A 5 13.35 -11.65 11.53
CA PRO A 5 11.99 -11.37 11.97
C PRO A 5 10.98 -11.97 10.99
N GLY A 6 9.99 -12.67 11.52
CA GLY A 6 8.81 -13.10 10.78
C GLY A 6 7.85 -11.94 10.62
N THR A 7 7.48 -11.59 9.38
CA THR A 7 6.57 -10.47 9.11
C THR A 7 5.31 -10.93 8.39
N LEU A 8 4.17 -10.32 8.77
CA LEU A 8 2.87 -10.56 8.16
C LEU A 8 2.58 -9.45 7.14
N CYS A 9 2.23 -9.84 5.91
CA CYS A 9 1.63 -8.91 4.96
C CYS A 9 0.15 -8.74 5.29
N THR A 10 -0.29 -7.51 5.57
CA THR A 10 -1.64 -7.23 6.07
C THR A 10 -2.68 -6.99 4.97
N CYS A 11 -2.32 -7.19 3.72
CA CYS A 11 -3.18 -6.88 2.58
C CYS A 11 -4.54 -7.60 2.59
N GLN A 12 -4.60 -8.81 3.15
CA GLN A 12 -5.83 -9.61 3.25
C GLN A 12 -6.76 -9.16 4.40
N TRP A 13 -6.24 -8.35 5.32
CA TRP A 13 -6.96 -7.87 6.51
C TRP A 13 -7.04 -6.35 6.57
N ALA A 14 -7.00 -5.68 5.42
CA ALA A 14 -7.09 -4.23 5.34
C ALA A 14 -8.49 -3.68 5.72
N ASP A 15 -9.46 -4.56 5.96
CA ASP A 15 -10.78 -4.26 6.49
C ASP A 15 -10.84 -4.22 8.03
N LEU A 16 -9.83 -4.79 8.72
CA LEU A 16 -9.75 -4.73 10.18
C LEU A 16 -9.18 -3.38 10.64
N PRO A 17 -9.69 -2.83 11.76
CA PRO A 17 -9.06 -1.70 12.43
C PRO A 17 -7.58 -1.98 12.72
N PHE A 18 -6.72 -0.98 12.52
CA PHE A 18 -5.27 -1.17 12.58
C PHE A 18 -4.77 -1.68 13.94
N ASP A 19 -5.36 -1.23 15.03
CA ASP A 19 -5.02 -1.66 16.39
C ASP A 19 -5.45 -3.12 16.65
N GLU A 20 -6.62 -3.52 16.18
CA GLU A 20 -7.09 -4.91 16.25
C GLU A 20 -6.18 -5.83 15.42
N LEU A 21 -5.82 -5.42 14.21
CA LEU A 21 -4.89 -6.14 13.36
C LEU A 21 -3.52 -6.34 14.04
N CYS A 22 -2.97 -5.27 14.64
CA CYS A 22 -1.71 -5.37 15.38
C CYS A 22 -1.79 -6.35 16.55
N ALA A 23 -2.88 -6.32 17.33
CA ALA A 23 -3.08 -7.24 18.42
C ALA A 23 -3.18 -8.71 17.94
N LEU A 24 -3.87 -8.94 16.83
CA LEU A 24 -4.00 -10.26 16.22
C LEU A 24 -2.66 -10.78 15.69
N ALA A 25 -1.91 -9.98 14.96
CA ALA A 25 -0.60 -10.36 14.42
C ALA A 25 0.40 -10.69 15.54
N SER A 26 0.43 -9.89 16.60
CA SER A 26 1.24 -10.17 17.79
C SER A 26 0.85 -11.50 18.44
N LYS A 27 -0.45 -11.77 18.62
CA LYS A 27 -0.94 -13.04 19.15
C LYS A 27 -0.57 -14.24 18.28
N MET A 28 -0.47 -14.05 16.96
CA MET A 28 -0.03 -15.09 16.02
C MET A 28 1.50 -15.32 16.07
N GLY A 29 2.26 -14.48 16.78
CA GLY A 29 3.71 -14.64 16.95
C GLY A 29 4.55 -13.97 15.86
N TYR A 30 4.00 -13.01 15.11
CA TYR A 30 4.77 -12.20 14.17
C TYR A 30 5.59 -11.15 14.89
N ASP A 31 6.78 -10.85 14.34
CA ASP A 31 7.70 -9.82 14.85
C ASP A 31 7.43 -8.45 14.20
N GLY A 32 6.73 -8.41 13.08
CA GLY A 32 6.46 -7.17 12.36
C GLY A 32 5.45 -7.31 11.23
N LEU A 33 5.18 -6.17 10.60
CA LEU A 33 4.18 -6.08 9.54
C LEU A 33 4.76 -5.46 8.26
N GLU A 34 4.30 -5.95 7.13
CA GLU A 34 4.19 -5.21 5.89
C GLU A 34 2.77 -4.66 5.83
N VAL A 35 2.62 -3.34 6.02
CA VAL A 35 1.31 -2.73 6.26
C VAL A 35 0.67 -2.26 4.97
N ALA A 36 -0.57 -2.69 4.72
CA ALA A 36 -1.39 -2.20 3.62
C ALA A 36 -1.63 -0.69 3.73
N CYS A 37 -1.44 0.03 2.62
CA CYS A 37 -1.67 1.47 2.54
C CYS A 37 -3.04 1.79 1.91
N TRP A 38 -4.06 1.01 2.29
CA TRP A 38 -5.46 1.18 1.89
C TRP A 38 -6.39 0.60 2.95
N GLY A 39 -7.69 0.81 2.79
CA GLY A 39 -8.69 0.35 3.76
C GLY A 39 -8.46 0.98 5.14
N ASN A 40 -8.42 0.14 6.17
CA ASN A 40 -8.12 0.54 7.55
C ASN A 40 -6.61 0.44 7.89
N GLY A 41 -5.75 0.23 6.90
CA GLY A 41 -4.31 0.25 7.07
C GLY A 41 -3.76 1.67 7.23
N ILE A 42 -2.58 1.95 6.68
CA ILE A 42 -1.97 3.28 6.78
C ILE A 42 -2.43 4.18 5.64
N ASP A 43 -3.05 5.31 5.99
CA ASP A 43 -3.32 6.41 5.07
C ASP A 43 -2.04 7.21 4.84
N ILE A 44 -1.49 7.13 3.62
CA ILE A 44 -0.22 7.78 3.25
C ILE A 44 -0.35 9.30 3.26
N ASP A 45 -1.45 9.87 2.77
CA ASP A 45 -1.64 11.32 2.70
C ASP A 45 -1.76 11.93 4.10
N ARG A 46 -2.50 11.25 4.97
CA ARG A 46 -2.60 11.62 6.38
C ARG A 46 -1.26 11.48 7.10
N ALA A 47 -0.56 10.36 6.96
CA ALA A 47 0.74 10.15 7.61
C ALA A 47 1.83 11.10 7.10
N TYR A 48 1.72 11.57 5.84
CA TYR A 48 2.63 12.57 5.29
C TYR A 48 2.50 13.91 5.99
N SER A 49 1.28 14.35 6.34
CA SER A 49 0.96 15.68 6.86
C SER A 49 0.68 15.73 8.37
N ASP A 50 0.36 14.60 9.02
CA ASP A 50 -0.03 14.52 10.43
C ASP A 50 0.94 13.67 11.23
N ASP A 51 1.85 14.34 11.95
CA ASP A 51 2.83 13.66 12.81
C ASP A 51 2.19 12.97 14.04
N ASN A 52 1.02 13.42 14.49
CA ASN A 52 0.29 12.74 15.56
C ASN A 52 -0.25 11.39 15.10
N TYR A 53 -0.71 11.31 13.85
CA TYR A 53 -1.10 10.04 13.26
C TYR A 53 0.08 9.06 13.13
N VAL A 54 1.25 9.57 12.73
CA VAL A 54 2.49 8.76 12.69
C VAL A 54 2.89 8.29 14.09
N ALA A 55 2.77 9.15 15.11
CA ALA A 55 3.05 8.78 16.49
C ALA A 55 2.09 7.67 16.96
N TRP A 56 0.78 7.80 16.70
CA TRP A 56 -0.21 6.78 17.02
C TRP A 56 0.08 5.43 16.36
N ILE A 57 0.49 5.40 15.09
CA ILE A 57 0.88 4.17 14.40
C ILE A 57 2.07 3.51 15.13
N LYS A 58 3.12 4.29 15.44
CA LYS A 58 4.30 3.78 16.14
C LYS A 58 3.97 3.23 17.52
N GLU A 59 3.16 3.94 18.29
CA GLU A 59 2.73 3.53 19.62
C GLU A 59 1.91 2.24 19.55
N THR A 60 0.99 2.12 18.57
CA THR A 60 0.18 0.93 18.36
C THR A 60 1.05 -0.29 18.03
N LEU A 61 2.02 -0.13 17.15
CA LEU A 61 2.99 -1.19 16.83
C LEU A 61 3.81 -1.58 18.06
N ALA A 62 4.39 -0.60 18.76
CA ALA A 62 5.24 -0.82 19.93
C ALA A 62 4.48 -1.52 21.06
N LYS A 63 3.23 -1.12 21.33
CA LYS A 63 2.34 -1.76 22.31
C LYS A 63 2.14 -3.25 22.04
N ASN A 64 2.19 -3.66 20.79
CA ASN A 64 2.02 -5.04 20.34
C ASN A 64 3.36 -5.75 20.06
N ASN A 65 4.50 -5.16 20.41
CA ASN A 65 5.85 -5.67 20.13
C ASN A 65 6.11 -5.93 18.63
N LEU A 66 5.52 -5.12 17.77
CA LEU A 66 5.65 -5.22 16.31
C LEU A 66 6.53 -4.11 15.75
N ILE A 67 7.18 -4.37 14.62
CA ILE A 67 7.86 -3.38 13.80
C ILE A 67 7.14 -3.17 12.47
N CYS A 68 7.12 -1.95 11.92
CA CYS A 68 6.77 -1.72 10.54
C CYS A 68 7.98 -2.09 9.67
N LYS A 69 7.88 -3.16 8.89
CA LYS A 69 8.97 -3.66 8.05
C LYS A 69 8.89 -3.13 6.63
N ALA A 70 7.67 -2.99 6.13
CA ALA A 70 7.40 -2.47 4.79
C ALA A 70 6.04 -1.76 4.76
N LEU A 71 5.88 -0.83 3.82
CA LEU A 71 4.60 -0.26 3.41
C LEU A 71 4.17 -0.92 2.10
N ALA A 72 2.99 -1.54 2.08
CA ALA A 72 2.43 -2.17 0.90
C ALA A 72 1.54 -1.18 0.15
N CYS A 73 2.04 -0.62 -0.94
CA CYS A 73 1.34 0.34 -1.79
C CYS A 73 0.87 -0.28 -3.11
N HIS A 74 0.52 -1.58 -3.11
CA HIS A 74 0.25 -2.36 -4.32
C HIS A 74 -0.84 -1.75 -5.19
N ILE A 75 -2.04 -1.53 -4.64
CA ILE A 75 -3.18 -1.00 -5.41
C ILE A 75 -2.97 0.46 -5.83
N ILE A 76 -2.27 1.25 -5.03
CA ILE A 76 -1.93 2.63 -5.38
C ILE A 76 -0.96 2.63 -6.56
N GLY A 77 0.11 1.85 -6.46
CA GLY A 77 1.11 1.73 -7.52
C GLY A 77 0.53 1.17 -8.82
N GLN A 78 -0.47 0.27 -8.74
CA GLN A 78 -1.21 -0.23 -9.91
C GLN A 78 -1.80 0.91 -10.75
N CYS A 79 -2.37 1.92 -10.11
CA CYS A 79 -2.99 3.06 -10.78
C CYS A 79 -2.00 4.01 -11.48
N VAL A 80 -0.68 3.84 -11.28
CA VAL A 80 0.33 4.71 -11.91
C VAL A 80 0.47 4.41 -13.40
N GLY A 81 0.65 3.14 -13.76
CA GLY A 81 0.99 2.72 -15.12
C GLY A 81 -0.14 2.02 -15.87
N ASP A 82 -1.26 1.66 -15.21
CA ASP A 82 -2.37 1.03 -15.90
C ASP A 82 -3.07 1.97 -16.87
N ALA A 83 -3.51 1.42 -17.99
CA ALA A 83 -4.44 2.12 -18.86
C ALA A 83 -5.76 2.38 -18.12
N PRO A 84 -6.52 3.44 -18.47
CA PRO A 84 -7.84 3.70 -17.91
C PRO A 84 -8.74 2.46 -17.98
N ASP A 85 -9.24 2.04 -16.79
CA ASP A 85 -10.09 0.87 -16.66
C ASP A 85 -11.04 1.09 -15.47
N PRO A 86 -12.35 0.77 -15.58
CA PRO A 86 -13.31 0.92 -14.49
C PRO A 86 -12.94 0.19 -13.20
N ARG A 87 -12.13 -0.88 -13.29
CA ARG A 87 -11.65 -1.63 -12.12
C ARG A 87 -10.73 -0.80 -11.21
N LEU A 88 -10.06 0.22 -11.76
CA LEU A 88 -9.21 1.14 -10.98
C LEU A 88 -10.01 1.97 -9.97
N ASN A 89 -11.32 2.14 -10.18
CA ASN A 89 -12.21 2.79 -9.22
C ASN A 89 -12.18 2.09 -7.84
N ASN A 90 -11.92 0.77 -7.82
CA ASN A 90 -11.83 0.02 -6.56
C ASN A 90 -10.50 0.23 -5.82
N PHE A 91 -9.50 0.83 -6.47
CA PHE A 91 -8.17 1.05 -5.93
C PHE A 91 -7.93 2.49 -5.48
N ALA A 92 -8.78 3.41 -5.92
CA ALA A 92 -8.69 4.82 -5.67
C ALA A 92 -9.75 5.31 -4.66
N PRO A 93 -9.56 6.50 -4.08
CA PRO A 93 -10.61 7.14 -3.28
C PRO A 93 -11.92 7.26 -4.07
N ALA A 94 -13.06 6.98 -3.42
CA ALA A 94 -14.38 6.99 -4.06
C ALA A 94 -14.72 8.33 -4.76
N ALA A 95 -14.20 9.44 -4.27
CA ALA A 95 -14.39 10.77 -4.88
C ALA A 95 -13.74 10.90 -6.27
N LEU A 96 -12.83 10.00 -6.64
CA LEU A 96 -12.13 9.95 -7.92
C LEU A 96 -12.74 8.92 -8.89
N ALA A 97 -13.82 8.24 -8.51
CA ALA A 97 -14.45 7.25 -9.37
C ALA A 97 -14.78 7.84 -10.74
N ASP A 98 -14.54 7.04 -11.79
CA ASP A 98 -14.74 7.39 -13.21
C ASP A 98 -13.91 8.58 -13.72
N LYS A 99 -12.83 8.95 -13.01
CA LYS A 99 -11.91 10.01 -13.38
C LYS A 99 -10.48 9.50 -13.55
N PRO A 100 -10.17 8.78 -14.60
CA PRO A 100 -8.92 8.04 -14.74
C PRO A 100 -7.66 8.92 -14.62
N GLU A 101 -7.68 10.13 -15.15
CA GLU A 101 -6.54 11.07 -15.06
C GLU A 101 -6.35 11.59 -13.63
N GLU A 102 -7.44 11.82 -12.88
CA GLU A 102 -7.37 12.23 -11.48
C GLU A 102 -6.88 11.04 -10.61
N ILE A 103 -7.31 9.81 -10.90
CA ILE A 103 -6.83 8.58 -10.23
C ILE A 103 -5.32 8.44 -10.45
N ARG A 104 -4.84 8.58 -11.68
CA ARG A 104 -3.41 8.50 -11.98
C ARG A 104 -2.60 9.59 -11.28
N ALA A 105 -3.08 10.84 -11.31
CA ALA A 105 -2.42 11.95 -10.64
C ALA A 105 -2.32 11.74 -9.13
N TRP A 106 -3.40 11.29 -8.51
CA TRP A 106 -3.43 10.91 -7.10
C TRP A 106 -2.44 9.78 -6.78
N ALA A 107 -2.43 8.72 -7.59
CA ALA A 107 -1.54 7.58 -7.38
C ALA A 107 -0.06 7.99 -7.46
N ILE A 108 0.31 8.80 -8.46
CA ILE A 108 1.67 9.31 -8.62
C ILE A 108 2.08 10.16 -7.41
N ASP A 109 1.21 11.05 -6.95
CA ASP A 109 1.48 11.92 -5.80
C ASP A 109 1.63 11.11 -4.51
N THR A 110 0.71 10.17 -4.26
CA THR A 110 0.74 9.30 -3.08
C THR A 110 1.99 8.39 -3.09
N MET A 111 2.36 7.83 -4.24
CA MET A 111 3.59 7.03 -4.36
C MET A 111 4.87 7.85 -4.12
N LYS A 112 4.89 9.14 -4.42
CA LYS A 112 6.01 10.04 -4.06
C LYS A 112 6.08 10.32 -2.56
N LYS A 113 4.95 10.34 -1.86
CA LYS A 113 4.86 10.53 -0.40
C LYS A 113 5.23 9.27 0.39
N ALA A 114 4.96 8.09 -0.16
CA ALA A 114 5.15 6.82 0.52
C ALA A 114 6.58 6.60 1.09
N PRO A 115 7.69 6.90 0.38
CA PRO A 115 9.03 6.81 0.94
C PRO A 115 9.28 7.76 2.11
N VAL A 116 8.67 8.94 2.11
CA VAL A 116 8.78 9.91 3.22
C VAL A 116 8.06 9.37 4.45
N VAL A 117 6.85 8.81 4.26
CA VAL A 117 6.08 8.17 5.34
C VAL A 117 6.82 6.95 5.88
N ALA A 118 7.38 6.11 5.00
CA ALA A 118 8.20 4.98 5.41
C ALA A 118 9.35 5.43 6.33
N LYS A 119 10.08 6.49 5.95
CA LYS A 119 11.13 7.07 6.77
C LYS A 119 10.60 7.58 8.13
N LYS A 120 9.45 8.26 8.17
CA LYS A 120 8.83 8.71 9.42
C LYS A 120 8.51 7.54 10.35
N LEU A 121 8.09 6.40 9.81
CA LEU A 121 7.76 5.18 10.55
C LEU A 121 9.01 4.35 10.95
N GLY A 122 10.19 4.70 10.46
CA GLY A 122 11.41 3.92 10.67
C GLY A 122 11.49 2.66 9.78
N CYS A 123 10.72 2.65 8.70
CA CYS A 123 10.69 1.62 7.68
C CYS A 123 11.48 2.06 6.44
N TYR A 124 12.14 1.14 5.77
CA TYR A 124 12.99 1.45 4.60
C TYR A 124 12.54 0.72 3.33
N VAL A 125 11.39 0.08 3.37
CA VAL A 125 10.85 -0.68 2.25
C VAL A 125 9.45 -0.20 1.92
N VAL A 126 9.23 0.13 0.66
CA VAL A 126 7.91 0.34 0.07
C VAL A 126 7.76 -0.69 -1.04
N THR A 127 6.77 -1.55 -0.90
CA THR A 127 6.42 -2.55 -1.91
C THR A 127 5.22 -2.05 -2.71
N GLY A 128 5.12 -2.43 -3.98
CA GLY A 128 4.00 -2.01 -4.81
C GLY A 128 4.08 -2.55 -6.21
N PHE A 129 2.98 -2.38 -6.93
CA PHE A 129 2.94 -2.59 -8.37
C PHE A 129 3.23 -1.26 -9.07
N THR A 130 3.64 -1.32 -10.32
CA THR A 130 3.85 -0.12 -11.16
C THR A 130 2.68 0.11 -12.12
N GLY A 131 1.76 -0.85 -12.17
CA GLY A 131 0.77 -0.92 -13.22
C GLY A 131 1.35 -1.45 -14.54
N SER A 132 0.48 -1.66 -15.50
CA SER A 132 0.84 -2.08 -16.84
C SER A 132 -0.27 -1.74 -17.83
N PRO A 133 0.02 -1.21 -19.01
CA PRO A 133 -0.98 -0.91 -20.02
C PRO A 133 -1.73 -2.16 -20.50
N ILE A 134 -1.15 -3.33 -20.28
CA ILE A 134 -1.75 -4.62 -20.67
C ILE A 134 -2.50 -5.33 -19.54
N TRP A 135 -2.55 -4.77 -18.33
CA TRP A 135 -3.19 -5.42 -17.17
C TRP A 135 -4.68 -5.72 -17.38
N LYS A 136 -5.40 -4.90 -18.14
CA LYS A 136 -6.81 -5.12 -18.50
C LYS A 136 -7.05 -6.44 -19.26
N TRP A 137 -6.00 -6.97 -19.89
CA TRP A 137 -6.00 -8.24 -20.58
C TRP A 137 -5.43 -9.30 -19.63
N LEU A 138 -6.24 -10.02 -18.90
CA LEU A 138 -5.82 -11.05 -17.94
C LEU A 138 -4.83 -12.08 -18.51
N TYR A 139 -4.87 -12.30 -19.81
CA TYR A 139 -3.88 -13.04 -20.58
C TYR A 139 -3.68 -12.32 -21.90
N SER A 140 -2.48 -11.84 -22.10
CA SER A 140 -2.09 -11.01 -23.25
C SER A 140 -1.94 -11.81 -24.55
N PHE A 141 -2.95 -12.50 -25.00
CA PHE A 141 -2.91 -13.18 -26.29
C PHE A 141 -3.98 -12.66 -27.23
N PRO A 142 -3.57 -12.37 -28.48
CA PRO A 142 -2.30 -11.85 -28.96
C PRO A 142 -2.31 -10.32 -28.93
N GLN A 143 -1.39 -9.71 -28.24
CA GLN A 143 -1.20 -8.27 -28.29
C GLN A 143 -0.07 -7.91 -29.25
N THR A 144 -0.17 -6.78 -29.91
CA THR A 144 0.94 -6.27 -30.70
C THR A 144 2.08 -5.85 -29.79
N THR A 145 3.31 -5.94 -30.30
CA THR A 145 4.50 -5.53 -29.54
C THR A 145 4.41 -4.03 -29.17
N GLU A 146 3.80 -3.22 -30.03
CA GLU A 146 3.56 -1.80 -29.83
C GLU A 146 2.68 -1.56 -28.59
N GLU A 147 1.58 -2.28 -28.41
CA GLU A 147 0.69 -2.16 -27.24
C GLU A 147 1.35 -2.60 -25.92
N MET A 148 2.42 -3.39 -26.00
CA MET A 148 3.17 -3.86 -24.82
C MET A 148 4.26 -2.89 -24.37
N VAL A 149 4.69 -1.98 -25.23
CA VAL A 149 5.87 -1.12 -25.02
C VAL A 149 5.50 0.34 -24.79
N GLU A 150 4.31 0.78 -25.19
CA GLU A 150 3.78 2.12 -24.90
C GLU A 150 3.32 2.22 -23.43
#